data_9d016fe98c56f5a63d81e48e937cdd0a
#
_entry.id   9d016fe98c56f5a63d81e48e937cdd0a
#
_cell.length_a   1.000
_cell.length_b   1.000
_cell.length_c   1.000
_cell.angle_alpha   90.00
_cell.angle_beta   90.00
_cell.angle_gamma   90.00
#
_symmetry.space_group_name_H-M   'P 1'
#
loop_
_entity.id
_entity.type
_entity.pdbx_description
1 polymer ?
#
loop_
_entity_poly.entity_id
_entity_poly.type
_entity_poly.pdbx_seq_one_letter_code
_entity_poly.pdbx_strand_id
1 'polypeptide(L)'
;MKKHLFIIILFYLTQNLGGFAQCTPDPTYTGFGIPGIWPDTVTGIASGTMGTAYSQNFTVIVPIDTTVTIPVLGTITATINSVSITGITGLPSGLSHACDISSCLWPGNTNGCFLISGTPNQSGNFTFSVTIVANVESPLPFPLDGAYDAPAYDIVYNLTIDSTGTTTSIKRIEEDNIEVYGISPNPSNIGAKIRFKSTGNQNVSFTVHNMIGVLVMSKQIYSEQGMNIVSIDTGELNPGVFIITLIDGVSSSSKKMVIGAQ
;
A
#
# COMPACT_ATOMS: atom_id res chain seq x y z
N MET A 1 -38.22 43.70 -12.85
CA MET A 1 -37.09 43.15 -13.64
C MET A 1 -35.72 43.20 -12.92
N LYS A 2 -35.32 44.26 -12.23
CA LYS A 2 -34.00 44.34 -11.55
C LYS A 2 -33.81 43.34 -10.40
N LYS A 3 -34.84 42.95 -9.67
CA LYS A 3 -34.75 41.98 -8.54
C LYS A 3 -34.50 40.52 -8.99
N HIS A 4 -35.06 40.15 -10.15
CA HIS A 4 -34.88 38.80 -10.67
C HIS A 4 -33.50 38.62 -11.33
N LEU A 5 -32.89 39.67 -11.85
CA LEU A 5 -31.57 39.66 -12.43
C LEU A 5 -30.51 39.43 -11.31
N PHE A 6 -30.70 40.00 -10.12
CA PHE A 6 -29.78 39.84 -9.03
C PHE A 6 -29.80 38.41 -8.46
N ILE A 7 -30.95 37.74 -8.40
CA ILE A 7 -31.12 36.36 -7.96
C ILE A 7 -30.44 35.38 -8.97
N ILE A 8 -30.57 35.65 -10.28
CA ILE A 8 -29.93 34.82 -11.30
C ILE A 8 -28.40 34.96 -11.27
N ILE A 9 -27.87 36.15 -11.05
CA ILE A 9 -26.42 36.38 -10.90
C ILE A 9 -25.88 35.68 -9.61
N LEU A 10 -26.64 35.73 -8.52
CA LEU A 10 -26.23 35.04 -7.29
C LEU A 10 -26.25 33.51 -7.45
N PHE A 11 -27.18 32.97 -8.25
CA PHE A 11 -27.24 31.52 -8.53
C PHE A 11 -26.11 31.05 -9.45
N TYR A 12 -25.62 31.89 -10.38
CA TYR A 12 -24.48 31.59 -11.22
C TYR A 12 -23.12 31.69 -10.47
N LEU A 13 -23.02 32.49 -9.41
CA LEU A 13 -21.79 32.61 -8.63
C LEU A 13 -21.55 31.40 -7.69
N THR A 14 -22.57 30.60 -7.38
CA THR A 14 -22.45 29.45 -6.48
C THR A 14 -22.06 28.16 -7.22
N GLN A 15 -21.95 28.15 -8.55
CA GLN A 15 -21.67 26.95 -9.33
C GLN A 15 -20.18 26.64 -9.52
N ASN A 16 -19.27 27.47 -9.02
CA ASN A 16 -17.83 27.26 -9.19
C ASN A 16 -17.08 26.91 -7.89
N LEU A 17 -17.79 26.39 -6.89
CA LEU A 17 -17.10 25.63 -5.84
C LEU A 17 -16.78 24.27 -6.42
N GLY A 18 -15.70 24.21 -7.19
CA GLY A 18 -15.02 22.97 -7.52
C GLY A 18 -14.72 22.27 -6.20
N GLY A 19 -15.55 21.29 -5.84
CA GLY A 19 -15.24 20.42 -4.72
C GLY A 19 -13.94 19.72 -5.06
N PHE A 20 -12.85 20.19 -4.50
CA PHE A 20 -11.64 19.38 -4.46
C PHE A 20 -12.07 18.09 -3.73
N ALA A 21 -11.89 16.96 -4.38
CA ALA A 21 -12.08 15.69 -3.73
C ALA A 21 -11.05 15.63 -2.60
N GLN A 22 -11.46 16.03 -1.41
CA GLN A 22 -10.61 15.99 -0.24
C GLN A 22 -10.48 14.53 0.16
N CYS A 23 -9.29 13.98 -0.01
CA CYS A 23 -8.98 12.71 0.63
C CYS A 23 -8.80 12.93 2.14
N THR A 24 -8.91 11.85 2.89
CA THR A 24 -8.54 11.80 4.31
C THR A 24 -7.57 10.64 4.50
N PRO A 25 -6.52 10.80 5.33
CA PRO A 25 -5.64 9.69 5.69
C PRO A 25 -6.45 8.52 6.26
N ASP A 26 -6.18 7.30 5.76
CA ASP A 26 -6.87 6.10 6.22
C ASP A 26 -6.37 5.71 7.63
N PRO A 27 -7.27 5.61 8.64
CA PRO A 27 -6.91 5.23 9.99
C PRO A 27 -6.22 3.87 10.10
N THR A 28 -6.49 2.96 9.17
CA THR A 28 -5.87 1.64 9.12
C THR A 28 -4.36 1.76 8.99
N TYR A 29 -3.89 2.66 8.13
CA TYR A 29 -2.46 2.85 7.90
C TYR A 29 -1.82 3.77 8.93
N THR A 30 -2.49 4.86 9.32
CA THR A 30 -1.96 5.77 10.33
C THR A 30 -1.79 5.10 11.69
N GLY A 31 -2.63 4.10 12.01
CA GLY A 31 -2.53 3.31 13.24
C GLY A 31 -1.29 2.40 13.29
N PHE A 32 -0.68 2.07 12.14
CA PHE A 32 0.56 1.27 12.13
C PHE A 32 1.80 2.08 12.45
N GLY A 33 1.77 3.41 12.27
CA GLY A 33 2.91 4.29 12.50
C GLY A 33 4.13 4.00 11.61
N ILE A 34 3.94 3.25 10.51
CA ILE A 34 5.02 2.91 9.57
C ILE A 34 5.09 3.99 8.50
N PRO A 35 6.22 4.73 8.41
CA PRO A 35 6.40 5.77 7.42
C PRO A 35 6.29 5.26 5.99
N GLY A 36 5.77 6.11 5.09
CA GLY A 36 5.67 5.77 3.66
C GLY A 36 4.35 6.20 3.04
N ILE A 37 4.12 5.71 1.82
CA ILE A 37 2.86 5.87 1.08
C ILE A 37 2.11 4.54 1.11
N TRP A 38 0.83 4.60 1.52
CA TRP A 38 -0.04 3.45 1.71
C TRP A 38 -1.35 3.58 0.90
N PRO A 39 -1.85 2.51 0.23
CA PRO A 39 -1.23 1.17 0.17
C PRO A 39 0.15 1.23 -0.49
N ASP A 40 1.07 0.36 -0.04
CA ASP A 40 2.39 0.24 -0.64
C ASP A 40 2.33 -0.53 -1.97
N THR A 41 3.47 -0.62 -2.65
CA THR A 41 3.55 -1.31 -3.95
C THR A 41 3.40 -2.83 -3.85
N VAL A 42 3.54 -3.40 -2.64
CA VAL A 42 3.36 -4.84 -2.36
C VAL A 42 1.90 -5.16 -2.10
N THR A 43 1.23 -4.34 -1.30
CA THR A 43 -0.22 -4.43 -1.07
C THR A 43 -0.99 -4.18 -2.36
N GLY A 44 -0.47 -3.27 -3.22
CA GLY A 44 -1.08 -2.91 -4.48
C GLY A 44 -2.32 -2.04 -4.32
N ILE A 45 -2.93 -1.70 -5.44
CA ILE A 45 -4.12 -0.83 -5.53
C ILE A 45 -5.25 -1.56 -6.25
N ALA A 46 -6.48 -1.09 -6.03
CA ALA A 46 -7.65 -1.65 -6.71
C ALA A 46 -7.60 -1.43 -8.23
N SER A 47 -8.06 -2.42 -8.99
CA SER A 47 -8.28 -2.26 -10.44
C SER A 47 -9.45 -1.32 -10.71
N GLY A 48 -9.41 -0.66 -11.88
CA GLY A 48 -10.51 0.16 -12.40
C GLY A 48 -11.23 -0.51 -13.57
N THR A 49 -12.31 0.12 -14.02
CA THR A 49 -13.03 -0.30 -15.25
C THR A 49 -13.15 0.90 -16.18
N MET A 50 -12.82 0.73 -17.45
CA MET A 50 -12.94 1.78 -18.47
C MET A 50 -14.38 2.34 -18.51
N GLY A 51 -14.50 3.67 -18.54
CA GLY A 51 -15.80 4.36 -18.56
C GLY A 51 -16.53 4.41 -17.22
N THR A 52 -15.97 3.84 -16.15
CA THR A 52 -16.53 3.87 -14.79
C THR A 52 -15.67 4.78 -13.89
N ALA A 53 -16.31 5.52 -12.99
CA ALA A 53 -15.57 6.36 -12.05
C ALA A 53 -14.64 5.52 -11.17
N TYR A 54 -13.38 5.91 -11.14
CA TYR A 54 -12.32 5.30 -10.33
C TYR A 54 -11.90 6.27 -9.23
N SER A 55 -11.59 5.73 -8.06
CA SER A 55 -11.11 6.50 -6.92
C SER A 55 -10.21 5.63 -6.06
N GLN A 56 -8.94 6.02 -5.93
CA GLN A 56 -7.95 5.36 -5.07
C GLN A 56 -7.34 6.38 -4.13
N ASN A 57 -7.55 6.17 -2.83
CA ASN A 57 -6.94 6.98 -1.78
C ASN A 57 -5.56 6.42 -1.41
N PHE A 58 -4.60 7.33 -1.23
CA PHE A 58 -3.28 7.03 -0.72
C PHE A 58 -3.03 7.83 0.55
N THR A 59 -2.55 7.18 1.58
CA THR A 59 -2.16 7.81 2.85
C THR A 59 -0.66 8.00 2.88
N VAL A 60 -0.23 9.21 3.19
CA VAL A 60 1.19 9.59 3.34
C VAL A 60 1.50 9.73 4.82
N ILE A 61 2.44 8.93 5.33
CA ILE A 61 2.89 8.97 6.73
C ILE A 61 4.31 9.50 6.75
N VAL A 62 4.48 10.73 7.22
CA VAL A 62 5.79 11.40 7.28
C VAL A 62 6.37 11.24 8.69
N PRO A 63 7.52 10.56 8.84
CA PRO A 63 8.15 10.43 10.15
C PRO A 63 8.79 11.75 10.60
N ILE A 64 9.14 11.84 11.88
CA ILE A 64 9.85 12.99 12.42
C ILE A 64 11.34 12.97 12.03
N ASP A 65 11.90 11.77 11.90
CA ASP A 65 13.29 11.55 11.59
C ASP A 65 13.51 10.28 10.74
N THR A 66 14.70 10.16 10.22
CA THR A 66 15.16 8.95 9.52
C THR A 66 16.63 8.69 9.84
N THR A 67 17.03 7.41 9.73
CA THR A 67 18.42 7.02 9.90
C THR A 67 19.08 6.78 8.55
N VAL A 68 20.25 7.41 8.35
CA VAL A 68 21.04 7.26 7.13
C VAL A 68 22.42 6.73 7.52
N THR A 69 22.87 5.67 6.85
CA THR A 69 24.23 5.15 7.03
C THR A 69 25.15 5.76 6.00
N ILE A 70 26.11 6.57 6.48
CA ILE A 70 27.13 7.19 5.64
C ILE A 70 28.40 6.34 5.74
N PRO A 71 28.99 5.89 4.62
CA PRO A 71 30.28 5.21 4.64
C PRO A 71 31.31 6.05 5.39
N VAL A 72 32.06 5.42 6.32
CA VAL A 72 33.10 6.05 7.17
C VAL A 72 32.57 6.81 8.40
N LEU A 73 31.39 7.45 8.33
CA LEU A 73 30.80 8.22 9.45
C LEU A 73 29.83 7.40 10.31
N GLY A 74 29.37 6.25 9.80
CA GLY A 74 28.39 5.40 10.50
C GLY A 74 26.94 5.86 10.27
N THR A 75 26.05 5.42 11.16
CA THR A 75 24.61 5.73 11.09
C THR A 75 24.35 7.07 11.81
N ILE A 76 23.71 7.98 11.12
CA ILE A 76 23.27 9.28 11.66
C ILE A 76 21.75 9.35 11.59
N THR A 77 21.15 10.12 12.50
CA THR A 77 19.72 10.45 12.47
C THR A 77 19.56 11.85 11.88
N ALA A 78 18.80 11.95 10.79
CA ALA A 78 18.46 13.24 10.18
C ALA A 78 16.98 13.54 10.44
N THR A 79 16.67 14.78 10.78
CA THR A 79 15.29 15.25 10.98
C THR A 79 14.63 15.45 9.62
N ILE A 80 13.39 15.01 9.46
CA ILE A 80 12.60 15.25 8.27
C ILE A 80 11.75 16.50 8.48
N ASN A 81 12.08 17.56 7.76
CA ASN A 81 11.32 18.81 7.79
C ASN A 81 10.01 18.67 7.01
N SER A 82 10.04 18.02 5.85
CA SER A 82 8.85 17.76 5.04
C SER A 82 9.10 16.68 4.00
N VAL A 83 8.01 16.12 3.50
CA VAL A 83 7.98 15.28 2.29
C VAL A 83 6.99 15.87 1.31
N SER A 84 7.37 15.95 0.03
CA SER A 84 6.51 16.44 -1.05
C SER A 84 6.39 15.45 -2.19
N ILE A 85 5.22 15.42 -2.84
CA ILE A 85 5.03 14.80 -4.14
C ILE A 85 5.31 15.87 -5.19
N THR A 86 6.36 15.69 -5.97
CA THR A 86 6.77 16.63 -7.03
C THR A 86 6.20 16.29 -8.38
N GLY A 87 5.69 15.06 -8.57
CA GLY A 87 5.04 14.65 -9.79
C GLY A 87 4.40 13.26 -9.71
N ILE A 88 3.36 13.05 -10.50
CA ILE A 88 2.79 11.73 -10.77
C ILE A 88 2.71 11.58 -12.29
N THR A 89 3.40 10.59 -12.84
CA THR A 89 3.50 10.35 -14.28
C THR A 89 3.04 8.94 -14.64
N GLY A 90 2.55 8.73 -15.87
CA GLY A 90 2.13 7.41 -16.34
C GLY A 90 0.69 7.02 -16.00
N LEU A 91 -0.11 7.92 -15.42
CA LEU A 91 -1.53 7.65 -15.19
C LEU A 91 -2.28 7.41 -16.52
N PRO A 92 -3.23 6.46 -16.53
CA PRO A 92 -4.10 6.28 -17.68
C PRO A 92 -4.88 7.54 -17.99
N SER A 93 -5.16 7.76 -19.27
CA SER A 93 -5.97 8.89 -19.73
C SER A 93 -7.35 8.89 -19.06
N GLY A 94 -7.78 10.04 -18.57
CA GLY A 94 -9.03 10.22 -17.82
C GLY A 94 -8.87 10.13 -16.29
N LEU A 95 -7.67 9.79 -15.79
CA LEU A 95 -7.34 9.88 -14.36
C LEU A 95 -6.46 11.10 -14.07
N SER A 96 -6.65 11.67 -12.90
CA SER A 96 -5.85 12.76 -12.34
C SER A 96 -5.59 12.53 -10.86
N HIS A 97 -4.71 13.33 -10.27
CA HIS A 97 -4.45 13.28 -8.83
C HIS A 97 -4.78 14.60 -8.16
N ALA A 98 -5.10 14.53 -6.88
CA ALA A 98 -5.26 15.68 -6.01
C ALA A 98 -4.80 15.32 -4.59
N CYS A 99 -4.13 16.24 -3.91
CA CYS A 99 -3.73 16.09 -2.52
C CYS A 99 -4.71 16.80 -1.59
N ASP A 100 -4.73 16.42 -0.31
CA ASP A 100 -5.46 17.13 0.76
C ASP A 100 -4.93 18.56 0.94
N ILE A 101 -3.65 18.76 0.67
CA ILE A 101 -2.99 20.07 0.66
C ILE A 101 -2.59 20.38 -0.78
N SER A 102 -2.95 21.55 -1.29
CA SER A 102 -2.72 21.93 -2.69
C SER A 102 -1.26 21.91 -3.14
N SER A 103 -0.32 22.08 -2.20
CA SER A 103 1.13 21.99 -2.45
C SER A 103 1.65 20.56 -2.50
N CYS A 104 0.86 19.54 -2.13
CA CYS A 104 1.30 18.15 -1.93
C CYS A 104 2.57 18.04 -1.08
N LEU A 105 2.71 18.91 -0.07
CA LEU A 105 3.85 18.98 0.85
C LEU A 105 3.37 18.81 2.27
N TRP A 106 3.84 17.80 2.96
CA TRP A 106 3.49 17.48 4.35
C TRP A 106 4.69 17.66 5.26
N PRO A 107 4.53 18.41 6.37
CA PRO A 107 5.58 18.56 7.38
C PRO A 107 5.96 17.22 8.02
N GLY A 108 7.17 17.16 8.58
CA GLY A 108 7.61 16.04 9.40
C GLY A 108 6.63 15.74 10.56
N ASN A 109 6.50 14.49 10.94
CA ASN A 109 5.58 14.02 11.98
C ASN A 109 4.10 14.33 11.69
N THR A 110 3.71 14.33 10.42
CA THR A 110 2.30 14.50 10.01
C THR A 110 1.84 13.39 9.08
N ASN A 111 0.53 13.22 9.00
CA ASN A 111 -0.10 12.34 8.04
C ASN A 111 -0.86 13.18 7.02
N GLY A 112 -0.79 12.78 5.76
CA GLY A 112 -1.53 13.39 4.69
C GLY A 112 -2.10 12.36 3.74
N CYS A 113 -2.71 12.82 2.65
CA CYS A 113 -3.20 11.92 1.62
C CYS A 113 -3.18 12.56 0.23
N PHE A 114 -3.19 11.70 -0.77
CA PHE A 114 -3.55 12.08 -2.13
C PHE A 114 -4.50 11.06 -2.73
N LEU A 115 -5.30 11.52 -3.67
CA LEU A 115 -6.32 10.76 -4.36
C LEU A 115 -5.96 10.67 -5.84
N ILE A 116 -6.02 9.48 -6.41
CA ILE A 116 -6.08 9.29 -7.85
C ILE A 116 -7.53 9.03 -8.21
N SER A 117 -8.13 9.88 -9.04
CA SER A 117 -9.54 9.78 -9.39
C SER A 117 -9.82 10.24 -10.82
N GLY A 118 -10.99 9.84 -11.32
CA GLY A 118 -11.48 10.19 -12.64
C GLY A 118 -12.20 9.04 -13.30
N THR A 119 -12.39 9.14 -14.62
CA THR A 119 -13.01 8.08 -15.43
C THR A 119 -12.02 7.66 -16.49
N PRO A 120 -11.36 6.49 -16.36
CA PRO A 120 -10.37 6.06 -17.34
C PRO A 120 -11.05 5.76 -18.67
N ASN A 121 -10.46 6.22 -19.76
CA ASN A 121 -10.99 6.03 -21.12
C ASN A 121 -10.21 5.01 -21.95
N GLN A 122 -9.26 4.31 -21.31
CA GLN A 122 -8.45 3.25 -21.91
C GLN A 122 -8.38 2.07 -20.95
N SER A 123 -8.49 0.85 -21.48
CA SER A 123 -8.26 -0.39 -20.75
C SER A 123 -6.83 -0.90 -20.96
N GLY A 124 -6.30 -1.66 -20.02
CA GLY A 124 -4.96 -2.26 -20.05
C GLY A 124 -4.26 -2.23 -18.71
N ASN A 125 -3.00 -2.65 -18.73
CA ASN A 125 -2.11 -2.56 -17.57
C ASN A 125 -1.23 -1.31 -17.72
N PHE A 126 -1.30 -0.45 -16.75
CA PHE A 126 -0.57 0.81 -16.69
C PHE A 126 0.40 0.78 -15.52
N THR A 127 1.55 1.39 -15.74
CA THR A 127 2.53 1.64 -14.67
C THR A 127 2.63 3.14 -14.50
N PHE A 128 2.41 3.62 -13.28
CA PHE A 128 2.58 5.04 -12.97
C PHE A 128 3.58 5.22 -11.82
N SER A 129 4.23 6.37 -11.83
CA SER A 129 5.28 6.73 -10.87
C SER A 129 4.85 7.92 -10.04
N VAL A 130 5.04 7.82 -8.73
CA VAL A 130 4.88 8.92 -7.78
C VAL A 130 6.27 9.37 -7.38
N THR A 131 6.68 10.56 -7.80
CA THR A 131 7.99 11.13 -7.47
C THR A 131 7.90 11.92 -6.17
N ILE A 132 8.68 11.53 -5.18
CA ILE A 132 8.75 12.18 -3.87
C ILE A 132 10.10 12.83 -3.64
N VAL A 133 10.10 13.91 -2.89
CA VAL A 133 11.31 14.59 -2.38
C VAL A 133 11.12 14.83 -0.89
N ALA A 134 12.12 14.45 -0.09
CA ALA A 134 12.18 14.74 1.33
C ALA A 134 13.13 15.91 1.58
N ASN A 135 12.67 16.92 2.30
CA ASN A 135 13.54 17.95 2.86
C ASN A 135 14.00 17.49 4.24
N VAL A 136 15.30 17.33 4.40
CA VAL A 136 15.91 16.78 5.61
C VAL A 136 16.93 17.74 6.20
N GLU A 137 17.06 17.73 7.52
CA GLU A 137 18.07 18.49 8.23
C GLU A 137 19.14 17.54 8.77
N SER A 138 20.37 17.79 8.36
CA SER A 138 21.52 16.99 8.78
C SER A 138 22.10 17.52 10.10
N PRO A 139 22.36 16.66 11.07
CA PRO A 139 23.04 17.01 12.29
C PRO A 139 24.58 17.08 12.14
N LEU A 140 25.09 16.93 10.92
CA LEU A 140 26.54 16.95 10.68
C LEU A 140 27.11 18.36 10.78
N PRO A 141 28.36 18.51 11.23
CA PRO A 141 29.00 19.82 11.29
C PRO A 141 29.29 20.38 9.89
N PHE A 142 29.40 21.69 9.82
CA PHE A 142 29.78 22.41 8.59
C PHE A 142 30.88 21.67 7.77
N PRO A 143 30.77 21.53 6.43
CA PRO A 143 29.78 22.17 5.54
C PRO A 143 28.51 21.30 5.27
N LEU A 144 28.24 20.26 6.03
CA LEU A 144 27.14 19.31 5.83
C LEU A 144 25.96 19.54 6.79
N ASP A 145 26.00 20.65 7.52
CA ASP A 145 24.92 21.11 8.39
C ASP A 145 23.83 21.82 7.59
N GLY A 146 22.59 21.77 8.14
CA GLY A 146 21.43 22.48 7.60
C GLY A 146 20.47 21.63 6.80
N ALA A 147 19.43 22.29 6.32
CA ALA A 147 18.35 21.66 5.56
C ALA A 147 18.70 21.53 4.07
N TYR A 148 18.43 20.37 3.49
CA TYR A 148 18.59 20.12 2.06
C TYR A 148 17.52 19.16 1.56
N ASP A 149 17.25 19.22 0.25
CA ASP A 149 16.37 18.27 -0.40
C ASP A 149 17.14 16.98 -0.74
N ALA A 150 16.63 15.86 -0.25
CA ALA A 150 17.15 14.54 -0.66
C ALA A 150 16.91 14.32 -2.15
N PRO A 151 17.69 13.46 -2.82
CA PRO A 151 17.43 13.07 -4.19
C PRO A 151 16.00 12.57 -4.37
N ALA A 152 15.36 12.96 -5.47
CA ALA A 152 14.01 12.49 -5.79
C ALA A 152 13.97 10.97 -5.90
N TYR A 153 12.91 10.39 -5.37
CA TYR A 153 12.68 8.95 -5.39
C TYR A 153 11.34 8.64 -6.03
N ASP A 154 11.33 7.68 -6.95
CA ASP A 154 10.14 7.24 -7.66
C ASP A 154 9.56 5.97 -7.05
N ILE A 155 8.30 6.03 -6.64
CA ILE A 155 7.52 4.88 -6.21
C ILE A 155 6.62 4.44 -7.35
N VAL A 156 6.82 3.21 -7.83
CA VAL A 156 6.17 2.70 -9.04
C VAL A 156 5.00 1.79 -8.69
N TYR A 157 3.82 2.11 -9.19
CA TYR A 157 2.59 1.34 -9.01
C TYR A 157 2.11 0.73 -10.33
N ASN A 158 1.48 -0.43 -10.23
CA ASN A 158 0.77 -1.05 -11.34
C ASN A 158 -0.73 -0.86 -11.15
N LEU A 159 -1.41 -0.39 -12.21
CA LEU A 159 -2.85 -0.19 -12.24
C LEU A 159 -3.46 -0.93 -13.43
N THR A 160 -4.36 -1.83 -13.17
CA THR A 160 -5.14 -2.51 -14.21
C THR A 160 -6.46 -1.79 -14.42
N ILE A 161 -6.77 -1.45 -15.67
CA ILE A 161 -8.08 -0.93 -16.10
C ILE A 161 -8.73 -1.98 -17.00
N ASP A 162 -9.81 -2.56 -16.53
CA ASP A 162 -10.58 -3.54 -17.28
C ASP A 162 -11.39 -2.87 -18.40
N SER A 163 -11.61 -3.59 -19.50
CA SER A 163 -12.46 -3.10 -20.59
C SER A 163 -13.94 -3.09 -20.20
N THR A 164 -14.72 -2.12 -20.69
CA THR A 164 -16.20 -2.12 -20.60
C THR A 164 -16.81 -3.11 -21.60
N GLY A 165 -16.35 -4.33 -21.62
CA GLY A 165 -17.03 -5.37 -22.37
C GLY A 165 -18.18 -5.93 -21.52
N THR A 166 -19.38 -6.06 -22.08
CA THR A 166 -20.33 -7.09 -21.66
C THR A 166 -19.69 -8.45 -21.93
N THR A 167 -18.61 -8.74 -21.24
CA THR A 167 -18.24 -10.12 -21.05
C THR A 167 -19.30 -10.66 -20.10
N THR A 168 -20.12 -11.56 -20.58
CA THR A 168 -20.61 -12.68 -19.82
C THR A 168 -19.43 -13.55 -19.36
N SER A 169 -18.28 -12.99 -19.05
CA SER A 169 -17.38 -13.54 -18.08
C SER A 169 -18.10 -13.35 -16.77
N ILE A 170 -18.61 -14.43 -16.24
CA ILE A 170 -18.68 -14.65 -14.82
C ILE A 170 -17.43 -13.93 -14.31
N LYS A 171 -17.61 -12.74 -13.69
CA LYS A 171 -16.64 -12.22 -12.74
C LYS A 171 -16.50 -13.39 -11.78
N ARG A 172 -15.47 -14.23 -11.96
CA ARG A 172 -14.95 -14.93 -10.82
C ARG A 172 -14.62 -13.79 -9.88
N ILE A 173 -15.53 -13.53 -8.96
CA ILE A 173 -15.10 -13.24 -7.62
C ILE A 173 -14.34 -14.52 -7.32
N GLU A 174 -13.05 -14.52 -7.59
CA GLU A 174 -12.15 -15.34 -6.84
C GLU A 174 -12.27 -14.73 -5.45
N GLU A 175 -13.33 -15.15 -4.74
CA GLU A 175 -13.19 -15.33 -3.32
C GLU A 175 -11.98 -16.24 -3.28
N ASP A 176 -10.83 -15.70 -2.88
CA ASP A 176 -9.66 -16.51 -2.62
C ASP A 176 -10.17 -17.64 -1.74
N ASN A 177 -10.28 -18.84 -2.33
CA ASN A 177 -10.85 -19.98 -1.61
C ASN A 177 -10.07 -20.23 -0.32
N ILE A 178 -8.86 -19.66 -0.26
CA ILE A 178 -8.00 -19.69 0.91
C ILE A 178 -7.32 -18.32 1.11
N GLU A 179 -7.36 -17.79 2.33
CA GLU A 179 -6.75 -16.52 2.69
C GLU A 179 -6.05 -16.62 4.05
N VAL A 180 -4.75 -16.29 4.11
CA VAL A 180 -3.98 -16.25 5.36
C VAL A 180 -4.19 -14.91 6.06
N TYR A 181 -4.91 -14.92 7.19
CA TYR A 181 -5.17 -13.70 7.98
C TYR A 181 -4.01 -13.29 8.85
N GLY A 182 -3.32 -14.25 9.48
CA GLY A 182 -2.25 -13.89 10.40
C GLY A 182 -1.41 -15.06 10.88
N ILE A 183 -0.24 -14.71 11.36
CA ILE A 183 0.72 -15.61 11.99
C ILE A 183 1.04 -15.05 13.37
N SER A 184 0.90 -15.85 14.43
CA SER A 184 1.13 -15.40 15.79
C SER A 184 1.72 -16.52 16.66
N PRO A 185 2.79 -16.22 17.41
CA PRO A 185 3.59 -15.02 17.39
C PRO A 185 4.39 -14.85 16.09
N ASN A 186 4.69 -13.62 15.72
CA ASN A 186 5.60 -13.30 14.63
C ASN A 186 6.36 -12.01 15.00
N PRO A 187 7.65 -12.07 15.36
CA PRO A 187 8.55 -13.21 15.28
C PRO A 187 8.19 -14.39 16.20
N SER A 188 8.54 -15.61 15.76
CA SER A 188 8.35 -16.87 16.49
C SER A 188 9.69 -17.47 16.88
N ASN A 189 9.77 -18.09 18.08
CA ASN A 189 10.99 -18.76 18.53
C ASN A 189 10.81 -20.29 18.63
N ILE A 190 9.63 -20.77 19.05
CA ILE A 190 9.38 -22.20 19.32
C ILE A 190 8.25 -22.73 18.45
N GLY A 191 7.24 -21.90 18.14
CA GLY A 191 6.10 -22.31 17.33
C GLY A 191 5.20 -21.15 16.98
N ALA A 192 4.47 -21.29 15.88
CA ALA A 192 3.53 -20.29 15.42
C ALA A 192 2.17 -20.90 15.10
N LYS A 193 1.12 -20.11 15.28
CA LYS A 193 -0.24 -20.41 14.82
C LYS A 193 -0.56 -19.55 13.61
N ILE A 194 -0.94 -20.21 12.52
CA ILE A 194 -1.36 -19.58 11.29
C ILE A 194 -2.88 -19.61 11.24
N ARG A 195 -3.51 -18.45 11.16
CA ARG A 195 -4.96 -18.30 10.98
C ARG A 195 -5.25 -18.04 9.51
N PHE A 196 -6.17 -18.81 8.96
CA PHE A 196 -6.59 -18.66 7.57
C PHE A 196 -8.09 -18.96 7.42
N LYS A 197 -8.70 -18.38 6.41
CA LYS A 197 -10.08 -18.64 6.01
C LYS A 197 -10.06 -19.61 4.82
N SER A 198 -10.97 -20.57 4.83
CA SER A 198 -11.28 -21.44 3.69
C SER A 198 -12.75 -21.30 3.33
N THR A 199 -13.08 -21.29 2.05
CA THR A 199 -14.48 -21.23 1.57
C THR A 199 -15.15 -22.60 1.53
N GLY A 200 -14.38 -23.68 1.70
CA GLY A 200 -14.90 -25.05 1.69
C GLY A 200 -14.09 -26.02 2.53
N ASN A 201 -14.67 -27.22 2.70
CA ASN A 201 -14.00 -28.35 3.34
C ASN A 201 -13.10 -29.01 2.30
N GLN A 202 -11.77 -28.89 2.45
CA GLN A 202 -10.83 -29.34 1.44
C GLN A 202 -9.44 -29.62 1.99
N ASN A 203 -8.64 -30.37 1.22
CA ASN A 203 -7.24 -30.55 1.52
C ASN A 203 -6.45 -29.33 1.04
N VAL A 204 -5.61 -28.80 1.92
CA VAL A 204 -4.77 -27.63 1.67
C VAL A 204 -3.32 -28.04 1.85
N SER A 205 -2.50 -27.73 0.84
CA SER A 205 -1.06 -27.88 0.92
C SER A 205 -0.48 -26.69 1.65
N PHE A 206 0.19 -26.94 2.75
CA PHE A 206 0.92 -25.95 3.54
C PHE A 206 2.42 -26.08 3.25
N THR A 207 3.07 -25.03 2.81
CA THR A 207 4.51 -25.02 2.53
C THR A 207 5.19 -23.83 3.18
N VAL A 208 6.45 -24.01 3.58
CA VAL A 208 7.33 -22.96 4.10
C VAL A 208 8.60 -22.94 3.26
N HIS A 209 8.93 -21.79 2.72
CA HIS A 209 10.14 -21.55 1.94
C HIS A 209 11.03 -20.52 2.63
N ASN A 210 12.33 -20.68 2.52
CA ASN A 210 13.26 -19.63 2.92
C ASN A 210 13.34 -18.52 1.84
N MET A 211 14.10 -17.45 2.12
CA MET A 211 14.23 -16.29 1.23
C MET A 211 14.86 -16.58 -0.16
N ILE A 212 15.56 -17.71 -0.30
CA ILE A 212 16.10 -18.15 -1.59
C ILE A 212 15.20 -19.17 -2.30
N GLY A 213 13.98 -19.39 -1.80
CA GLY A 213 12.97 -20.27 -2.41
C GLY A 213 13.13 -21.75 -2.09
N VAL A 214 14.03 -22.16 -1.19
CA VAL A 214 14.17 -23.56 -0.78
C VAL A 214 13.02 -23.94 0.13
N LEU A 215 12.35 -25.06 -0.18
CA LEU A 215 11.31 -25.65 0.65
C LEU A 215 11.94 -26.20 1.94
N VAL A 216 11.49 -25.69 3.10
CA VAL A 216 12.00 -26.13 4.41
C VAL A 216 10.96 -26.92 5.21
N MET A 217 9.68 -26.76 4.90
CA MET A 217 8.59 -27.53 5.52
C MET A 217 7.43 -27.70 4.54
N SER A 218 6.82 -28.88 4.54
CA SER A 218 5.60 -29.16 3.79
C SER A 218 4.67 -30.06 4.61
N LYS A 219 3.37 -29.75 4.60
CA LYS A 219 2.34 -30.51 5.29
C LYS A 219 1.02 -30.42 4.54
N GLN A 220 0.28 -31.52 4.50
CA GLN A 220 -1.13 -31.50 4.07
C GLN A 220 -2.01 -31.28 5.31
N ILE A 221 -2.94 -30.36 5.21
CA ILE A 221 -3.92 -30.06 6.25
C ILE A 221 -5.32 -30.11 5.66
N TYR A 222 -6.29 -30.55 6.45
CA TYR A 222 -7.70 -30.50 6.08
C TYR A 222 -8.29 -29.22 6.65
N SER A 223 -8.88 -28.38 5.80
CA SER A 223 -9.58 -27.16 6.21
C SER A 223 -11.08 -27.39 6.27
N GLU A 224 -11.73 -26.72 7.19
CA GLU A 224 -13.18 -26.57 7.25
C GLU A 224 -13.61 -25.23 6.68
N GLN A 225 -14.84 -25.12 6.24
CA GLN A 225 -15.39 -23.85 5.78
C GLN A 225 -15.35 -22.82 6.94
N GLY A 226 -14.79 -21.65 6.71
CA GLY A 226 -14.64 -20.59 7.70
C GLY A 226 -13.20 -20.43 8.19
N MET A 227 -13.05 -20.03 9.44
CA MET A 227 -11.75 -19.76 10.05
C MET A 227 -11.08 -21.03 10.57
N ASN A 228 -9.86 -21.25 10.11
CA ASN A 228 -9.02 -22.37 10.50
C ASN A 228 -7.75 -21.88 11.21
N ILE A 229 -7.18 -22.77 12.03
CA ILE A 229 -5.88 -22.53 12.70
C ILE A 229 -5.00 -23.76 12.50
N VAL A 230 -3.82 -23.56 11.96
CA VAL A 230 -2.77 -24.57 11.90
C VAL A 230 -1.60 -24.16 12.79
N SER A 231 -1.13 -25.10 13.63
CA SER A 231 0.07 -24.89 14.45
C SER A 231 1.27 -25.53 13.76
N ILE A 232 2.38 -24.82 13.76
CA ILE A 232 3.67 -25.31 13.27
C ILE A 232 4.72 -25.20 14.38
N ASP A 233 5.60 -26.17 14.43
CA ASP A 233 6.82 -26.10 15.23
C ASP A 233 7.88 -25.36 14.41
N THR A 234 8.48 -24.35 15.00
CA THR A 234 9.54 -23.54 14.37
C THR A 234 10.89 -23.76 15.05
N GLY A 235 10.97 -24.64 16.08
CA GLY A 235 12.17 -24.85 16.87
C GLY A 235 13.35 -25.44 16.09
N GLU A 236 13.10 -26.13 14.97
CA GLU A 236 14.16 -26.67 14.09
C GLU A 236 14.56 -25.71 12.97
N LEU A 237 13.86 -24.57 12.82
CA LEU A 237 14.17 -23.59 11.80
C LEU A 237 15.21 -22.59 12.31
N ASN A 238 16.24 -22.33 11.51
CA ASN A 238 17.22 -21.30 11.82
C ASN A 238 16.56 -19.92 11.85
N PRO A 239 17.06 -18.97 12.67
CA PRO A 239 16.60 -17.59 12.63
C PRO A 239 16.64 -17.01 11.22
N GLY A 240 15.57 -16.32 10.83
CA GLY A 240 15.48 -15.79 9.48
C GLY A 240 14.05 -15.46 9.05
N VAL A 241 13.92 -15.09 7.77
CA VAL A 241 12.64 -14.78 7.13
C VAL A 241 12.21 -15.94 6.25
N PHE A 242 10.94 -16.31 6.36
CA PHE A 242 10.32 -17.40 5.62
C PHE A 242 9.02 -16.93 4.98
N ILE A 243 8.65 -17.58 3.89
CA ILE A 243 7.35 -17.40 3.24
C ILE A 243 6.53 -18.67 3.48
N ILE A 244 5.39 -18.49 4.13
CA ILE A 244 4.37 -19.51 4.29
C ILE A 244 3.40 -19.39 3.12
N THR A 245 3.06 -20.51 2.48
CA THR A 245 2.06 -20.55 1.42
C THR A 245 1.06 -21.67 1.70
N LEU A 246 -0.22 -21.35 1.59
CA LEU A 246 -1.34 -22.28 1.59
C LEU A 246 -1.89 -22.38 0.17
N ILE A 247 -2.11 -23.61 -0.33
CA ILE A 247 -2.61 -23.89 -1.68
C ILE A 247 -3.71 -24.93 -1.58
N ASP A 248 -4.87 -24.64 -2.15
CA ASP A 248 -6.04 -25.56 -2.19
C ASP A 248 -6.21 -26.27 -3.56
N GLY A 249 -5.27 -26.06 -4.47
CA GLY A 249 -5.30 -26.58 -5.84
C GLY A 249 -5.91 -25.62 -6.86
N VAL A 250 -6.62 -24.57 -6.42
CA VAL A 250 -7.23 -23.53 -7.27
C VAL A 250 -6.65 -22.17 -6.96
N SER A 251 -6.53 -21.83 -5.68
CA SER A 251 -6.01 -20.57 -5.20
C SER A 251 -4.84 -20.78 -4.23
N SER A 252 -4.07 -19.73 -4.01
CA SER A 252 -2.95 -19.73 -3.06
C SER A 252 -2.90 -18.42 -2.29
N SER A 253 -2.52 -18.52 -1.02
CA SER A 253 -2.29 -17.35 -0.16
C SER A 253 -0.97 -17.49 0.58
N SER A 254 -0.17 -16.42 0.56
CA SER A 254 1.17 -16.43 1.15
C SER A 254 1.34 -15.32 2.18
N LYS A 255 2.16 -15.57 3.21
CA LYS A 255 2.50 -14.58 4.23
C LYS A 255 3.91 -14.75 4.76
N LYS A 256 4.54 -13.62 5.07
CA LYS A 256 5.89 -13.58 5.68
C LYS A 256 5.83 -14.01 7.15
N MET A 257 6.74 -14.91 7.53
CA MET A 257 7.01 -15.31 8.90
C MET A 257 8.48 -14.99 9.26
N VAL A 258 8.69 -14.51 10.45
CA VAL A 258 10.04 -14.26 11.00
C VAL A 258 10.30 -15.23 12.14
N ILE A 259 11.43 -15.92 12.10
CA ILE A 259 11.97 -16.73 13.19
C ILE A 259 13.02 -15.89 13.90
N GLY A 260 12.81 -15.65 15.20
CA GLY A 260 13.75 -14.93 16.04
C GLY A 260 14.93 -15.80 16.47
N ALA A 261 16.00 -15.16 16.95
CA ALA A 261 17.08 -15.86 17.64
C ALA A 261 16.55 -16.48 18.95
N GLN A 262 16.93 -17.72 19.20
CA GLN A 262 16.68 -18.40 20.48
C GLN A 262 17.70 -17.98 21.54
#